data_78a68156e2ec968ce2d5f2218f90f27d
#
_entry.id   78a68156e2ec968ce2d5f2218f90f27d
#
_cell.length_a   1.000
_cell.length_b   1.000
_cell.length_c   1.000
_cell.angle_alpha   90.00
_cell.angle_beta   90.00
_cell.angle_gamma   90.00
#
_symmetry.space_group_name_H-M   'P 1'
#
loop_
_entity.id
_entity.type
_entity.pdbx_description
1 polymer ?
#
loop_
_entity_poly.entity_id
_entity_poly.type
_entity_poly.pdbx_seq_one_letter_code
_entity_poly.pdbx_strand_id
1 'polypeptide(L)'
;MNVRDLPLFAHFPEVINDRVVRQRSQGGGTNKLLRRFCLGYPHLVTSALLATQAPRLVVPAMNSHMWQNPATQRNVTQLLADGVHFLEPADGMLAEGYTGMGRMPEVSTIIAWVAEFLTTGNALAGKRLVVTAGGTREPLDPVRFIGNRSSGKMGIAIAKAAANQGAQVELIVGSVSVDLPNDAGITVRQVETTEELLAAVDQAFEGADALVMAAAVADFRMEAVSDQKIKKDAHGELILKLVKTPDILKTMGQKKGHRLVVGFAAETTALVENGMAELKKKNADLIVANDVTKVGSGFGADTNQVTILAADQTPQTWPKLSKAAVAKRLVALIGQRLGGKTNGGTRSSHS
;
A
#
# COMPACT_ATOMS: atom_id res chain seq x y z
N MET A 1 -24.89 22.57 0.16
CA MET A 1 -25.37 21.22 -0.10
C MET A 1 -25.68 20.60 1.24
N ASN A 2 -26.94 20.26 1.48
CA ASN A 2 -27.39 19.80 2.79
C ASN A 2 -26.99 18.31 2.93
N VAL A 3 -26.43 17.91 4.06
CA VAL A 3 -25.95 16.53 4.31
C VAL A 3 -27.07 15.49 4.12
N ARG A 4 -28.33 15.91 4.19
CA ARG A 4 -29.52 15.08 3.97
C ARG A 4 -29.75 14.66 2.51
N ASP A 5 -29.06 15.29 1.56
CA ASP A 5 -29.28 15.05 0.11
C ASP A 5 -28.26 14.06 -0.48
N LEU A 6 -27.40 13.46 0.35
CA LEU A 6 -26.51 12.40 -0.07
C LEU A 6 -27.24 11.03 -0.06
N PRO A 7 -27.23 10.27 -1.16
CA PRO A 7 -27.99 9.01 -1.29
C PRO A 7 -27.64 7.95 -0.24
N LEU A 8 -26.50 8.10 0.46
CA LEU A 8 -26.04 7.17 1.49
C LEU A 8 -26.80 7.28 2.83
N PHE A 9 -27.53 8.38 3.10
CA PHE A 9 -28.23 8.57 4.37
C PHE A 9 -29.69 8.10 4.36
N ALA A 10 -30.20 7.65 3.22
CA ALA A 10 -31.59 7.19 3.10
C ALA A 10 -31.89 5.87 3.82
N HIS A 11 -30.88 5.17 4.35
CA HIS A 11 -31.03 3.85 4.99
C HIS A 11 -30.55 3.75 6.45
N PHE A 12 -30.21 4.87 7.10
CA PHE A 12 -29.89 4.87 8.51
C PHE A 12 -31.10 5.36 9.33
N PRO A 13 -31.66 4.55 10.24
CA PRO A 13 -32.75 4.99 11.09
C PRO A 13 -32.30 6.13 12.01
N GLU A 14 -33.17 7.10 12.21
CA GLU A 14 -33.00 8.37 12.98
C GLU A 14 -32.45 8.22 14.41
N VAL A 15 -32.29 7.00 14.89
CA VAL A 15 -31.91 6.67 16.28
C VAL A 15 -30.44 7.03 16.61
N ILE A 16 -29.57 7.21 15.62
CA ILE A 16 -28.15 7.52 15.88
C ILE A 16 -27.91 9.04 16.04
N ASN A 17 -28.74 9.88 15.44
CA ASN A 17 -28.48 11.30 15.37
C ASN A 17 -28.75 12.09 16.66
N ASP A 18 -29.64 11.65 17.53
CA ASP A 18 -30.10 12.46 18.67
C ASP A 18 -29.38 12.13 20.01
N ARG A 19 -28.75 10.97 20.16
CA ARG A 19 -28.08 10.56 21.41
C ARG A 19 -26.56 10.74 21.42
N VAL A 20 -25.91 10.76 20.27
CA VAL A 20 -24.45 11.01 20.21
C VAL A 20 -24.13 12.49 20.45
N VAL A 21 -25.05 13.40 20.07
CA VAL A 21 -24.87 14.85 20.22
C VAL A 21 -25.27 15.37 21.61
N ARG A 22 -26.11 14.67 22.37
CA ARG A 22 -26.62 15.16 23.67
C ARG A 22 -25.86 14.73 24.91
N GLN A 23 -24.79 13.94 24.83
CA GLN A 23 -23.93 13.70 26.01
C GLN A 23 -22.87 14.79 26.20
N ARG A 24 -23.32 16.03 26.14
CA ARG A 24 -22.53 17.24 26.33
C ARG A 24 -22.54 17.73 27.77
N SER A 25 -22.44 16.97 28.76
CA SER A 25 -22.15 17.47 30.08
C SER A 25 -22.25 16.34 31.13
N GLN A 26 -21.11 15.76 31.36
CA GLN A 26 -20.65 15.39 32.72
C GLN A 26 -19.34 14.64 32.53
N GLY A 27 -18.29 15.19 33.10
CA GLY A 27 -16.92 14.73 32.95
C GLY A 27 -16.75 13.22 33.15
N GLY A 28 -16.04 12.57 32.26
CA GLY A 28 -15.63 11.19 32.39
C GLY A 28 -16.11 10.21 31.30
N GLY A 29 -16.83 10.68 30.25
CA GLY A 29 -17.52 9.79 29.32
C GLY A 29 -16.64 9.03 28.32
N THR A 30 -15.57 9.64 27.80
CA THR A 30 -14.79 9.09 26.69
C THR A 30 -13.85 7.94 27.10
N ASN A 31 -13.24 8.02 28.27
CA ASN A 31 -12.43 6.89 28.79
C ASN A 31 -13.31 5.68 29.16
N LYS A 32 -14.56 5.91 29.55
CA LYS A 32 -15.53 4.83 29.77
C LYS A 32 -15.96 4.15 28.47
N LEU A 33 -16.09 4.88 27.38
CA LEU A 33 -16.49 4.32 26.07
C LEU A 33 -15.38 3.41 25.49
N LEU A 34 -14.13 3.87 25.49
CA LEU A 34 -12.98 3.09 25.04
C LEU A 34 -12.72 1.89 25.95
N ARG A 35 -12.84 2.07 27.29
CA ARG A 35 -12.68 0.99 28.26
C ARG A 35 -13.80 -0.05 28.17
N ARG A 36 -15.05 0.39 27.92
CA ARG A 36 -16.21 -0.51 27.77
C ARG A 36 -16.20 -1.24 26.43
N PHE A 37 -15.68 -0.64 25.39
CA PHE A 37 -15.47 -1.30 24.10
C PHE A 37 -14.52 -2.51 24.23
N CYS A 38 -13.44 -2.35 25.02
CA CYS A 38 -12.47 -3.43 25.25
C CYS A 38 -12.89 -4.46 26.31
N LEU A 39 -13.88 -4.14 27.19
CA LEU A 39 -14.25 -4.99 28.33
C LEU A 39 -15.61 -5.69 28.18
N GLY A 40 -16.25 -5.64 27.01
CA GLY A 40 -17.47 -6.41 26.71
C GLY A 40 -18.72 -5.99 27.48
N TYR A 41 -18.80 -4.76 28.00
CA TYR A 41 -20.01 -4.28 28.69
C TYR A 41 -21.16 -4.05 27.69
N PRO A 42 -22.38 -4.53 28.01
CA PRO A 42 -23.54 -4.47 27.13
C PRO A 42 -24.10 -3.03 27.05
N HIS A 43 -23.48 -2.21 26.22
CA HIS A 43 -24.00 -0.90 25.85
C HIS A 43 -24.42 -0.98 24.39
N LEU A 44 -25.59 -0.45 24.00
CA LEU A 44 -26.10 -0.56 22.64
C LEU A 44 -25.07 -0.13 21.59
N VAL A 45 -24.39 1.00 21.80
CA VAL A 45 -23.35 1.52 20.90
C VAL A 45 -22.14 0.59 20.82
N THR A 46 -21.64 0.10 21.95
CA THR A 46 -20.48 -0.80 21.96
C THR A 46 -20.82 -2.17 21.38
N SER A 47 -22.02 -2.68 21.62
CA SER A 47 -22.50 -3.92 21.03
C SER A 47 -22.67 -3.78 19.52
N ALA A 48 -23.21 -2.67 19.03
CA ALA A 48 -23.35 -2.38 17.61
C ALA A 48 -21.96 -2.27 16.93
N LEU A 49 -20.99 -1.61 17.58
CA LEU A 49 -19.62 -1.50 17.06
C LEU A 49 -18.88 -2.85 17.03
N LEU A 50 -19.20 -3.77 17.94
CA LEU A 50 -18.65 -5.12 17.94
C LEU A 50 -19.33 -6.03 16.88
N ALA A 51 -20.62 -5.84 16.63
CA ALA A 51 -21.38 -6.66 15.70
C ALA A 51 -21.25 -6.22 14.24
N THR A 52 -20.84 -4.97 13.99
CA THR A 52 -20.73 -4.44 12.62
C THR A 52 -19.50 -4.95 11.90
N GLN A 53 -19.68 -5.31 10.64
CA GLN A 53 -18.57 -5.56 9.69
C GLN A 53 -18.24 -4.32 8.87
N ALA A 54 -19.02 -3.23 8.99
CA ALA A 54 -18.72 -1.98 8.32
C ALA A 54 -17.47 -1.31 8.88
N PRO A 55 -16.76 -0.52 8.09
CA PRO A 55 -15.62 0.26 8.56
C PRO A 55 -16.03 1.15 9.75
N ARG A 56 -15.17 1.18 10.76
CA ARG A 56 -15.39 1.95 11.98
C ARG A 56 -14.49 3.17 11.99
N LEU A 57 -15.09 4.35 11.92
CA LEU A 57 -14.39 5.62 11.94
C LEU A 57 -14.64 6.31 13.28
N VAL A 58 -13.58 6.72 13.96
CA VAL A 58 -13.64 7.32 15.31
C VAL A 58 -12.96 8.70 15.27
N VAL A 59 -13.66 9.69 15.81
CA VAL A 59 -13.15 11.05 16.00
C VAL A 59 -13.14 11.31 17.51
N PRO A 60 -12.02 11.08 18.21
CA PRO A 60 -11.93 11.29 19.64
C PRO A 60 -11.87 12.78 19.98
N ALA A 61 -12.52 13.16 21.09
CA ALA A 61 -12.36 14.48 21.69
C ALA A 61 -12.32 14.31 23.22
N MET A 62 -11.28 14.85 23.84
CA MET A 62 -11.06 14.75 25.30
C MET A 62 -10.04 15.78 25.75
N ASN A 63 -9.90 15.95 27.05
CA ASN A 63 -8.82 16.73 27.65
C ASN A 63 -7.42 16.26 27.18
N SER A 64 -6.46 17.16 27.01
CA SER A 64 -5.11 16.85 26.52
C SER A 64 -4.39 15.81 27.36
N HIS A 65 -4.48 15.91 28.70
CA HIS A 65 -3.88 14.93 29.60
C HIS A 65 -4.53 13.54 29.48
N MET A 66 -5.83 13.51 29.19
CA MET A 66 -6.54 12.26 28.91
C MET A 66 -6.10 11.65 27.56
N TRP A 67 -5.92 12.49 26.55
CA TRP A 67 -5.45 12.03 25.23
C TRP A 67 -4.04 11.47 25.33
N GLN A 68 -3.14 12.21 25.98
CA GLN A 68 -1.73 11.82 26.15
C GLN A 68 -1.52 10.70 27.17
N ASN A 69 -2.55 10.31 27.93
CA ASN A 69 -2.41 9.25 28.93
C ASN A 69 -1.96 7.93 28.27
N PRO A 70 -0.93 7.26 28.82
CA PRO A 70 -0.42 6.01 28.26
C PRO A 70 -1.49 4.92 28.08
N ALA A 71 -2.50 4.86 28.96
CA ALA A 71 -3.60 3.92 28.83
C ALA A 71 -4.49 4.23 27.62
N THR A 72 -4.75 5.52 27.35
CA THR A 72 -5.50 5.96 26.17
C THR A 72 -4.73 5.63 24.90
N GLN A 73 -3.43 5.94 24.85
CA GLN A 73 -2.59 5.67 23.67
C GLN A 73 -2.44 4.18 23.39
N ARG A 74 -2.32 3.33 24.41
CA ARG A 74 -2.35 1.86 24.20
C ARG A 74 -3.67 1.39 23.59
N ASN A 75 -4.81 1.92 24.07
CA ASN A 75 -6.13 1.55 23.54
C ASN A 75 -6.31 2.03 22.09
N VAL A 76 -5.83 3.22 21.74
CA VAL A 76 -5.84 3.72 20.36
C VAL A 76 -4.98 2.83 19.46
N THR A 77 -3.76 2.49 19.91
CA THR A 77 -2.86 1.59 19.16
C THR A 77 -3.51 0.23 18.91
N GLN A 78 -4.17 -0.35 19.93
CA GLN A 78 -4.87 -1.62 19.78
C GLN A 78 -6.04 -1.51 18.81
N LEU A 79 -6.86 -0.47 18.91
CA LEU A 79 -8.00 -0.28 18.00
C LEU A 79 -7.57 -0.02 16.57
N LEU A 80 -6.44 0.68 16.34
CA LEU A 80 -5.84 0.83 15.02
C LEU A 80 -5.40 -0.53 14.45
N ALA A 81 -4.80 -1.39 15.28
CA ALA A 81 -4.43 -2.75 14.90
C ALA A 81 -5.66 -3.62 14.58
N ASP A 82 -6.78 -3.39 15.26
CA ASP A 82 -8.08 -4.04 15.04
C ASP A 82 -8.85 -3.45 13.83
N GLY A 83 -8.23 -2.56 13.04
CA GLY A 83 -8.82 -1.99 11.83
C GLY A 83 -9.83 -0.87 12.07
N VAL A 84 -9.81 -0.23 13.24
CA VAL A 84 -10.58 0.99 13.50
C VAL A 84 -9.79 2.20 12.95
N HIS A 85 -10.46 3.10 12.25
CA HIS A 85 -9.85 4.30 11.70
C HIS A 85 -10.04 5.48 12.64
N PHE A 86 -8.99 6.28 12.85
CA PHE A 86 -9.02 7.45 13.72
C PHE A 86 -8.69 8.72 12.96
N LEU A 87 -9.48 9.77 13.20
CA LEU A 87 -9.08 11.15 12.92
C LEU A 87 -8.57 11.73 14.24
N GLU A 88 -7.28 12.12 14.28
CA GLU A 88 -6.69 12.67 15.50
C GLU A 88 -7.41 13.93 15.98
N PRO A 89 -7.48 14.16 17.30
CA PRO A 89 -8.00 15.42 17.82
C PRO A 89 -7.21 16.62 17.31
N ALA A 90 -7.89 17.75 17.14
CA ALA A 90 -7.25 19.00 16.80
C ALA A 90 -6.58 19.66 17.99
N ASP A 91 -5.55 20.48 17.73
CA ASP A 91 -5.02 21.42 18.72
C ASP A 91 -5.93 22.65 18.80
N GLY A 92 -6.11 23.19 20.01
CA GLY A 92 -6.91 24.38 20.20
C GLY A 92 -7.42 24.58 21.62
N MET A 93 -8.26 25.61 21.82
CA MET A 93 -8.88 25.92 23.10
C MET A 93 -9.77 24.78 23.56
N LEU A 94 -9.55 24.26 24.76
CA LEU A 94 -10.33 23.22 25.41
C LEU A 94 -11.39 23.84 26.35
N ALA A 95 -12.36 23.04 26.76
CA ALA A 95 -13.44 23.48 27.64
C ALA A 95 -12.95 23.98 29.00
N GLU A 96 -11.77 23.54 29.41
CA GLU A 96 -11.10 23.92 30.66
C GLU A 96 -10.33 25.25 30.58
N GLY A 97 -10.36 25.94 29.40
CA GLY A 97 -9.79 27.27 29.23
C GLY A 97 -8.30 27.34 28.89
N TYR A 98 -7.68 26.22 28.53
CA TYR A 98 -6.30 26.18 28.02
C TYR A 98 -6.23 25.56 26.63
N THR A 99 -5.13 25.81 25.92
CA THR A 99 -4.90 25.31 24.55
C THR A 99 -4.11 24.01 24.60
N GLY A 100 -4.52 23.02 23.80
CA GLY A 100 -3.79 21.76 23.65
C GLY A 100 -4.51 20.75 22.76
N MET A 101 -3.82 19.65 22.47
CA MET A 101 -4.37 18.54 21.69
C MET A 101 -5.54 17.88 22.46
N GLY A 102 -6.67 17.71 21.79
CA GLY A 102 -7.84 17.04 22.40
C GLY A 102 -9.16 17.61 21.94
N ARG A 103 -9.15 18.75 21.25
CA ARG A 103 -10.34 19.36 20.67
C ARG A 103 -10.89 18.52 19.53
N MET A 104 -12.22 18.45 19.43
CA MET A 104 -12.88 17.87 18.26
C MET A 104 -12.52 18.69 17.01
N PRO A 105 -12.05 18.05 15.92
CA PRO A 105 -11.81 18.72 14.65
C PRO A 105 -13.07 19.43 14.13
N GLU A 106 -12.88 20.45 13.30
CA GLU A 106 -14.00 21.15 12.68
C GLU A 106 -14.84 20.19 11.81
N VAL A 107 -16.15 20.41 11.77
CA VAL A 107 -17.09 19.53 11.05
C VAL A 107 -16.69 19.38 9.58
N SER A 108 -16.21 20.44 8.93
CA SER A 108 -15.70 20.41 7.56
C SER A 108 -14.53 19.43 7.39
N THR A 109 -13.60 19.37 8.35
CA THR A 109 -12.47 18.45 8.37
C THR A 109 -12.94 17.01 8.52
N ILE A 110 -13.90 16.77 9.40
CA ILE A 110 -14.48 15.43 9.61
C ILE A 110 -15.19 14.96 8.33
N ILE A 111 -16.01 15.83 7.71
CA ILE A 111 -16.71 15.50 6.46
C ILE A 111 -15.72 15.22 5.34
N ALA A 112 -14.68 16.03 5.19
CA ALA A 112 -13.64 15.82 4.19
C ALA A 112 -12.92 14.49 4.40
N TRP A 113 -12.57 14.16 5.65
CA TRP A 113 -11.94 12.88 5.99
C TRP A 113 -12.83 11.66 5.72
N VAL A 114 -14.13 11.74 6.07
CA VAL A 114 -15.09 10.68 5.76
C VAL A 114 -15.30 10.54 4.27
N ALA A 115 -15.41 11.64 3.53
CA ALA A 115 -15.55 11.62 2.07
C ALA A 115 -14.29 11.02 1.40
N GLU A 116 -13.11 11.40 1.86
CA GLU A 116 -11.85 10.80 1.44
C GLU A 116 -11.83 9.29 1.73
N PHE A 117 -12.20 8.88 2.95
CA PHE A 117 -12.28 7.48 3.32
C PHE A 117 -13.24 6.68 2.42
N LEU A 118 -14.43 7.20 2.15
CA LEU A 118 -15.43 6.55 1.30
C LEU A 118 -15.02 6.50 -0.18
N THR A 119 -14.32 7.51 -0.66
CA THR A 119 -13.77 7.51 -2.03
C THR A 119 -12.52 6.65 -2.15
N THR A 120 -11.68 6.59 -1.09
CA THR A 120 -10.45 5.80 -1.08
C THR A 120 -10.74 4.30 -1.05
N GLY A 121 -11.83 3.86 -0.42
CA GLY A 121 -12.19 2.43 -0.30
C GLY A 121 -12.60 1.74 -1.61
N ASN A 122 -12.80 2.49 -2.71
CA ASN A 122 -13.23 1.96 -4.00
C ASN A 122 -12.54 2.63 -5.20
N ALA A 123 -11.43 3.33 -4.97
CA ALA A 123 -10.73 4.07 -6.03
C ALA A 123 -10.25 3.17 -7.19
N LEU A 124 -10.13 1.87 -6.94
CA LEU A 124 -9.74 0.86 -7.91
C LEU A 124 -10.85 -0.18 -8.18
N ALA A 125 -12.11 0.12 -7.83
CA ALA A 125 -13.23 -0.78 -8.12
C ALA A 125 -13.31 -1.08 -9.62
N GLY A 126 -13.40 -2.37 -9.95
CA GLY A 126 -13.42 -2.85 -11.34
C GLY A 126 -12.07 -2.78 -12.07
N LYS A 127 -10.99 -2.35 -11.41
CA LYS A 127 -9.64 -2.33 -11.97
C LYS A 127 -8.90 -3.65 -11.69
N ARG A 128 -8.09 -4.07 -12.66
CA ARG A 128 -7.22 -5.24 -12.56
C ARG A 128 -5.76 -4.80 -12.47
N LEU A 129 -5.08 -5.20 -11.40
CA LEU A 129 -3.68 -4.89 -11.17
C LEU A 129 -2.84 -6.16 -11.14
N VAL A 130 -1.70 -6.11 -11.81
CA VAL A 130 -0.65 -7.12 -11.66
C VAL A 130 0.42 -6.54 -10.74
N VAL A 131 0.76 -7.28 -9.68
CA VAL A 131 1.80 -6.87 -8.72
C VAL A 131 2.82 -7.99 -8.61
N THR A 132 4.11 -7.68 -8.69
CA THR A 132 5.16 -8.67 -8.47
C THR A 132 5.80 -8.50 -7.09
N ALA A 133 6.22 -9.58 -6.45
CA ALA A 133 6.85 -9.56 -5.12
C ALA A 133 7.93 -10.63 -4.98
N GLY A 134 8.81 -10.46 -4.01
CA GLY A 134 9.87 -11.42 -3.73
C GLY A 134 11.09 -11.26 -4.63
N GLY A 135 11.96 -12.23 -4.65
CA GLY A 135 13.15 -12.28 -5.51
C GLY A 135 13.11 -13.49 -6.44
N THR A 136 13.63 -13.37 -7.66
CA THR A 136 13.86 -14.53 -8.50
C THR A 136 15.08 -15.32 -8.01
N ARG A 137 15.09 -16.61 -8.32
CA ARG A 137 16.19 -17.53 -8.05
C ARG A 137 16.60 -18.18 -9.36
N GLU A 138 17.82 -17.88 -9.79
CA GLU A 138 18.36 -18.45 -11.02
C GLU A 138 19.21 -19.66 -10.66
N PRO A 139 18.83 -20.87 -11.04
CA PRO A 139 19.54 -22.08 -10.62
C PRO A 139 20.96 -22.12 -11.19
N LEU A 140 21.90 -22.54 -10.36
CA LEU A 140 23.26 -22.93 -10.74
C LEU A 140 23.31 -24.43 -11.00
N ASP A 141 22.68 -25.17 -10.11
CA ASP A 141 22.54 -26.61 -10.09
C ASP A 141 21.29 -26.97 -9.24
N PRO A 142 20.93 -28.25 -9.06
CA PRO A 142 19.75 -28.64 -8.27
C PRO A 142 19.73 -28.16 -6.82
N VAL A 143 20.82 -27.58 -6.30
CA VAL A 143 20.98 -27.23 -4.87
C VAL A 143 21.18 -25.72 -4.68
N ARG A 144 21.84 -25.05 -5.63
CA ARG A 144 22.28 -23.66 -5.49
C ARG A 144 21.68 -22.75 -6.55
N PHE A 145 21.48 -21.51 -6.18
CA PHE A 145 20.94 -20.45 -7.06
C PHE A 145 21.67 -19.12 -6.86
N ILE A 146 21.56 -18.23 -7.83
CA ILE A 146 21.85 -16.79 -7.73
C ILE A 146 20.52 -16.07 -7.61
N GLY A 147 20.45 -15.04 -6.78
CA GLY A 147 19.26 -14.20 -6.64
C GLY A 147 19.51 -12.96 -5.81
N ASN A 148 18.58 -12.03 -5.90
CA ASN A 148 18.62 -10.78 -5.15
C ASN A 148 17.95 -10.95 -3.77
N ARG A 149 18.46 -10.23 -2.76
CA ARG A 149 17.83 -10.19 -1.44
C ARG A 149 16.46 -9.51 -1.56
N SER A 150 15.40 -10.21 -1.16
CA SER A 150 14.06 -9.66 -1.08
C SER A 150 13.22 -10.43 -0.08
N SER A 151 12.44 -9.73 0.72
CA SER A 151 11.48 -10.35 1.64
C SER A 151 10.07 -10.46 1.07
N GLY A 152 9.78 -9.78 -0.05
CA GLY A 152 8.45 -9.68 -0.62
C GLY A 152 7.50 -8.69 0.07
N LYS A 153 7.87 -8.17 1.25
CA LYS A 153 7.00 -7.30 2.08
C LYS A 153 6.39 -6.13 1.30
N MET A 154 7.14 -5.48 0.40
CA MET A 154 6.65 -4.28 -0.30
C MET A 154 5.58 -4.64 -1.33
N GLY A 155 5.84 -5.61 -2.21
CA GLY A 155 4.87 -6.07 -3.22
C GLY A 155 3.60 -6.62 -2.58
N ILE A 156 3.72 -7.42 -1.51
CA ILE A 156 2.58 -7.95 -0.76
C ILE A 156 1.76 -6.80 -0.11
N ALA A 157 2.42 -5.79 0.47
CA ALA A 157 1.73 -4.64 1.03
C ALA A 157 0.96 -3.84 -0.04
N ILE A 158 1.53 -3.70 -1.26
CA ILE A 158 0.87 -3.04 -2.40
C ILE A 158 -0.34 -3.85 -2.86
N ALA A 159 -0.21 -5.18 -2.99
CA ALA A 159 -1.30 -6.05 -3.37
C ALA A 159 -2.48 -5.94 -2.40
N LYS A 160 -2.21 -6.02 -1.09
CA LYS A 160 -3.23 -5.84 -0.04
C LYS A 160 -3.87 -4.44 -0.09
N ALA A 161 -3.07 -3.39 -0.25
CA ALA A 161 -3.58 -2.03 -0.34
C ALA A 161 -4.48 -1.85 -1.59
N ALA A 162 -4.12 -2.44 -2.74
CA ALA A 162 -4.90 -2.37 -3.96
C ALA A 162 -6.22 -3.16 -3.85
N ALA A 163 -6.20 -4.36 -3.28
CA ALA A 163 -7.41 -5.15 -3.03
C ALA A 163 -8.37 -4.42 -2.06
N ASN A 164 -7.83 -3.79 -1.01
CA ASN A 164 -8.60 -2.95 -0.08
C ASN A 164 -9.22 -1.70 -0.76
N GLN A 165 -8.76 -1.33 -1.96
CA GLN A 165 -9.32 -0.28 -2.80
C GLN A 165 -10.28 -0.83 -3.87
N GLY A 166 -10.67 -2.09 -3.78
CA GLY A 166 -11.60 -2.74 -4.68
C GLY A 166 -10.99 -3.28 -5.98
N ALA A 167 -9.66 -3.30 -6.11
CA ALA A 167 -9.01 -3.91 -7.26
C ALA A 167 -9.07 -5.43 -7.22
N GLN A 168 -9.11 -6.05 -8.40
CA GLN A 168 -8.72 -7.44 -8.59
C GLN A 168 -7.20 -7.49 -8.82
N VAL A 169 -6.49 -8.20 -7.94
CA VAL A 169 -5.02 -8.24 -7.97
C VAL A 169 -4.54 -9.63 -8.33
N GLU A 170 -3.71 -9.73 -9.36
CA GLU A 170 -2.87 -10.89 -9.59
C GLU A 170 -1.49 -10.61 -9.00
N LEU A 171 -1.16 -11.31 -7.91
CA LEU A 171 0.11 -11.20 -7.20
C LEU A 171 1.04 -12.32 -7.65
N ILE A 172 2.05 -11.98 -8.46
CA ILE A 172 3.06 -12.93 -8.94
C ILE A 172 4.27 -12.87 -8.01
N VAL A 173 4.60 -13.99 -7.38
CA VAL A 173 5.53 -14.06 -6.25
C VAL A 173 6.69 -14.97 -6.56
N GLY A 174 7.90 -14.44 -6.49
CA GLY A 174 9.11 -15.23 -6.40
C GLY A 174 9.37 -15.72 -4.97
N SER A 175 10.63 -15.82 -4.57
CA SER A 175 11.00 -16.20 -3.20
C SER A 175 10.69 -15.07 -2.21
N VAL A 176 9.95 -15.38 -1.16
CA VAL A 176 9.59 -14.46 -0.07
C VAL A 176 9.91 -15.09 1.29
N SER A 177 10.02 -14.22 2.33
CA SER A 177 10.24 -14.62 3.72
C SER A 177 9.09 -14.26 4.65
N VAL A 178 7.92 -13.99 4.09
CA VAL A 178 6.69 -13.63 4.82
C VAL A 178 5.53 -14.44 4.27
N ASP A 179 4.46 -14.56 5.05
CA ASP A 179 3.26 -15.29 4.66
C ASP A 179 2.59 -14.65 3.43
N LEU A 180 2.11 -15.50 2.55
CA LEU A 180 1.37 -15.08 1.38
C LEU A 180 -0.05 -14.63 1.77
N PRO A 181 -0.58 -13.58 1.13
CA PRO A 181 -1.93 -13.12 1.43
C PRO A 181 -2.99 -14.13 1.00
N ASN A 182 -4.02 -14.27 1.81
CA ASN A 182 -5.25 -15.01 1.50
C ASN A 182 -6.46 -14.07 1.55
N ASP A 183 -6.25 -12.83 1.11
CA ASP A 183 -7.27 -11.78 1.16
C ASP A 183 -8.18 -11.90 -0.08
N ALA A 184 -9.47 -11.59 0.10
CA ALA A 184 -10.40 -11.52 -1.02
C ALA A 184 -9.94 -10.49 -2.07
N GLY A 185 -10.04 -10.84 -3.34
CA GLY A 185 -9.59 -9.99 -4.45
C GLY A 185 -8.10 -10.13 -4.80
N ILE A 186 -7.34 -11.02 -4.14
CA ILE A 186 -5.96 -11.33 -4.48
C ILE A 186 -5.85 -12.77 -4.97
N THR A 187 -5.36 -12.96 -6.19
CA THR A 187 -4.97 -14.27 -6.72
C THR A 187 -3.44 -14.35 -6.68
N VAL A 188 -2.89 -15.38 -6.05
CA VAL A 188 -1.44 -15.56 -5.92
C VAL A 188 -0.95 -16.58 -6.92
N ARG A 189 0.11 -16.22 -7.67
CA ARG A 189 0.84 -17.11 -8.58
C ARG A 189 2.30 -17.14 -8.18
N GLN A 190 2.84 -18.32 -7.89
CA GLN A 190 4.24 -18.48 -7.53
C GLN A 190 5.09 -18.82 -8.76
N VAL A 191 6.29 -18.26 -8.80
CA VAL A 191 7.31 -18.46 -9.83
C VAL A 191 8.68 -18.54 -9.17
N GLU A 192 9.66 -19.11 -9.85
CA GLU A 192 11.01 -19.21 -9.30
C GLU A 192 12.01 -18.36 -10.10
N THR A 193 12.03 -18.48 -11.41
CA THR A 193 13.02 -17.85 -12.28
C THR A 193 12.50 -16.53 -12.90
N THR A 194 13.43 -15.74 -13.46
CA THR A 194 13.10 -14.53 -14.23
C THR A 194 12.27 -14.86 -15.47
N GLU A 195 12.55 -15.98 -16.13
CA GLU A 195 11.81 -16.41 -17.33
C GLU A 195 10.37 -16.77 -16.98
N GLU A 196 10.15 -17.52 -15.89
CA GLU A 196 8.80 -17.81 -15.38
C GLU A 196 8.06 -16.53 -14.96
N LEU A 197 8.76 -15.61 -14.28
CA LEU A 197 8.18 -14.32 -13.89
C LEU A 197 7.76 -13.51 -15.13
N LEU A 198 8.62 -13.46 -16.17
CA LEU A 198 8.30 -12.78 -17.41
C LEU A 198 7.06 -13.36 -18.09
N ALA A 199 7.00 -14.68 -18.21
CA ALA A 199 5.86 -15.38 -18.81
C ALA A 199 4.56 -15.14 -18.03
N ALA A 200 4.62 -15.20 -16.69
CA ALA A 200 3.48 -14.96 -15.82
C ALA A 200 2.99 -13.51 -15.91
N VAL A 201 3.92 -12.54 -15.88
CA VAL A 201 3.61 -11.11 -16.01
C VAL A 201 3.04 -10.81 -17.39
N ASP A 202 3.61 -11.33 -18.46
CA ASP A 202 3.15 -11.09 -19.84
C ASP A 202 1.70 -11.56 -20.01
N GLN A 203 1.39 -12.77 -19.54
CA GLN A 203 0.04 -13.31 -19.58
C GLN A 203 -0.97 -12.48 -18.76
N ALA A 204 -0.61 -12.12 -17.53
CA ALA A 204 -1.48 -11.36 -16.63
C ALA A 204 -1.70 -9.92 -17.10
N PHE A 205 -0.69 -9.34 -17.77
CA PHE A 205 -0.68 -7.95 -18.20
C PHE A 205 -1.67 -7.66 -19.34
N GLU A 206 -2.04 -8.63 -20.15
CA GLU A 206 -2.97 -8.44 -21.27
C GLU A 206 -4.32 -7.87 -20.83
N GLY A 207 -4.85 -8.33 -19.70
CA GLY A 207 -6.12 -7.88 -19.14
C GLY A 207 -6.01 -6.88 -17.99
N ALA A 208 -4.81 -6.35 -17.70
CA ALA A 208 -4.60 -5.46 -16.57
C ALA A 208 -4.76 -3.97 -16.93
N ASP A 209 -5.16 -3.16 -15.96
CA ASP A 209 -5.13 -1.69 -16.03
C ASP A 209 -3.76 -1.14 -15.60
N ALA A 210 -3.09 -1.83 -14.67
CA ALA A 210 -1.77 -1.43 -14.18
C ALA A 210 -0.89 -2.62 -13.83
N LEU A 211 0.44 -2.41 -13.94
CA LEU A 211 1.49 -3.32 -13.49
C LEU A 211 2.39 -2.61 -12.47
N VAL A 212 2.65 -3.26 -11.35
CA VAL A 212 3.61 -2.81 -10.34
C VAL A 212 4.72 -3.85 -10.18
N MET A 213 5.90 -3.53 -10.72
CA MET A 213 7.09 -4.37 -10.66
C MET A 213 7.87 -4.10 -9.38
N ALA A 214 7.51 -4.77 -8.27
CA ALA A 214 8.18 -4.64 -6.97
C ALA A 214 9.06 -5.87 -6.61
N ALA A 215 9.12 -6.85 -7.47
CA ALA A 215 10.03 -7.99 -7.33
C ALA A 215 11.49 -7.58 -7.56
N ALA A 216 12.40 -8.20 -6.82
CA ALA A 216 13.85 -8.06 -7.01
C ALA A 216 14.33 -9.12 -8.00
N VAL A 217 14.26 -8.79 -9.28
CA VAL A 217 14.64 -9.67 -10.38
C VAL A 217 16.16 -9.78 -10.48
N ALA A 218 16.68 -10.98 -10.65
CA ALA A 218 18.10 -11.19 -10.89
C ALA A 218 18.50 -10.69 -12.29
N ASP A 219 19.61 -9.93 -12.40
CA ASP A 219 20.11 -9.38 -13.67
C ASP A 219 20.85 -10.40 -14.52
N PHE A 220 21.29 -11.50 -13.90
CA PHE A 220 22.10 -12.54 -14.52
C PHE A 220 21.61 -13.92 -14.13
N ARG A 221 21.73 -14.88 -15.06
CA ARG A 221 21.54 -16.32 -14.85
C ARG A 221 22.70 -17.11 -15.41
N MET A 222 22.79 -18.38 -15.07
CA MET A 222 23.75 -19.29 -15.72
C MET A 222 23.49 -19.38 -17.21
N GLU A 223 24.57 -19.40 -18.00
CA GLU A 223 24.49 -19.73 -19.43
C GLU A 223 23.96 -21.15 -19.63
N ALA A 224 24.46 -22.09 -18.81
CA ALA A 224 23.99 -23.48 -18.75
C ALA A 224 23.88 -23.90 -17.28
N VAL A 225 22.70 -24.37 -16.89
CA VAL A 225 22.45 -24.93 -15.58
C VAL A 225 22.99 -26.36 -15.52
N SER A 226 23.67 -26.72 -14.43
CA SER A 226 24.17 -28.08 -14.25
C SER A 226 23.06 -29.02 -13.76
N ASP A 227 22.88 -30.15 -14.39
CA ASP A 227 21.94 -31.20 -13.97
C ASP A 227 22.34 -31.90 -12.66
N GLN A 228 23.60 -31.73 -12.25
CA GLN A 228 24.13 -32.34 -11.03
C GLN A 228 24.78 -31.26 -10.17
N LYS A 229 24.78 -31.48 -8.85
CA LYS A 229 25.48 -30.59 -7.91
C LYS A 229 26.93 -30.42 -8.34
N ILE A 230 27.36 -29.20 -8.62
CA ILE A 230 28.74 -28.88 -8.97
C ILE A 230 29.63 -29.25 -7.79
N LYS A 231 30.60 -30.16 -8.00
CA LYS A 231 31.56 -30.58 -6.99
C LYS A 231 32.72 -29.60 -6.94
N LYS A 232 33.34 -29.48 -5.76
CA LYS A 232 34.59 -28.73 -5.60
C LYS A 232 35.66 -29.44 -6.42
N ASP A 233 36.39 -28.71 -7.23
CA ASP A 233 37.57 -29.24 -7.89
C ASP A 233 38.82 -29.20 -6.99
N ALA A 234 39.92 -29.76 -7.46
CA ALA A 234 41.18 -29.79 -6.72
C ALA A 234 41.83 -28.39 -6.62
N HIS A 235 41.39 -27.41 -7.41
CA HIS A 235 41.96 -26.06 -7.44
C HIS A 235 41.24 -25.10 -6.51
N GLY A 236 40.09 -25.48 -5.91
CA GLY A 236 39.38 -24.68 -4.91
C GLY A 236 38.62 -23.47 -5.46
N GLU A 237 38.62 -23.24 -6.77
CA GLU A 237 37.92 -22.14 -7.44
C GLU A 237 36.68 -22.65 -8.19
N LEU A 238 35.66 -21.80 -8.29
CA LEU A 238 34.49 -22.04 -9.08
C LEU A 238 34.25 -20.86 -10.02
N ILE A 239 34.47 -21.04 -11.31
CA ILE A 239 34.19 -20.04 -12.34
C ILE A 239 32.78 -20.27 -12.89
N LEU A 240 31.94 -19.26 -12.80
CA LEU A 240 30.56 -19.28 -13.34
C LEU A 240 30.46 -18.39 -14.56
N LYS A 241 29.92 -18.93 -15.65
CA LYS A 241 29.63 -18.12 -16.86
C LYS A 241 28.17 -17.68 -16.78
N LEU A 242 27.99 -16.37 -16.64
CA LEU A 242 26.68 -15.76 -16.48
C LEU A 242 26.29 -14.99 -17.75
N VAL A 243 25.00 -15.05 -18.08
CA VAL A 243 24.36 -14.29 -19.16
C VAL A 243 23.26 -13.41 -18.59
N LYS A 244 22.92 -12.31 -19.28
CA LYS A 244 21.85 -11.40 -18.84
C LYS A 244 20.49 -12.08 -18.89
N THR A 245 19.68 -11.81 -17.89
CA THR A 245 18.26 -12.14 -17.88
C THR A 245 17.45 -11.13 -18.71
N PRO A 246 16.22 -11.48 -19.10
CA PRO A 246 15.31 -10.54 -19.74
C PRO A 246 14.95 -9.35 -18.83
N ASP A 247 14.91 -8.15 -19.38
CA ASP A 247 14.45 -6.95 -18.68
C ASP A 247 12.92 -6.87 -18.74
N ILE A 248 12.25 -7.39 -17.71
CA ILE A 248 10.79 -7.50 -17.67
C ILE A 248 10.14 -6.11 -17.71
N LEU A 249 10.61 -5.15 -16.91
CA LEU A 249 10.04 -3.81 -16.84
C LEU A 249 10.12 -3.10 -18.18
N LYS A 250 11.26 -3.23 -18.89
CA LYS A 250 11.43 -2.68 -20.23
C LYS A 250 10.50 -3.34 -21.24
N THR A 251 10.39 -4.67 -21.20
CA THR A 251 9.49 -5.43 -22.07
C THR A 251 8.03 -5.01 -21.89
N MET A 252 7.57 -4.88 -20.65
CA MET A 252 6.20 -4.46 -20.35
C MET A 252 5.98 -2.98 -20.68
N GLY A 253 6.96 -2.13 -20.46
CA GLY A 253 6.89 -0.71 -20.84
C GLY A 253 6.72 -0.51 -22.34
N GLN A 254 7.33 -1.36 -23.17
CA GLN A 254 7.15 -1.35 -24.64
C GLN A 254 5.74 -1.81 -25.04
N LYS A 255 5.14 -2.73 -24.29
CA LYS A 255 3.81 -3.29 -24.54
C LYS A 255 2.68 -2.54 -23.83
N LYS A 256 2.97 -1.49 -23.05
CA LYS A 256 2.00 -0.94 -22.08
C LYS A 256 0.73 -0.36 -22.71
N GLY A 257 0.80 0.25 -23.90
CA GLY A 257 -0.35 0.95 -24.50
C GLY A 257 -0.92 2.01 -23.54
N HIS A 258 -2.18 1.88 -23.18
CA HIS A 258 -2.87 2.77 -22.22
C HIS A 258 -2.68 2.37 -20.75
N ARG A 259 -2.10 1.22 -20.48
CA ARG A 259 -1.89 0.67 -19.13
C ARG A 259 -0.86 1.47 -18.36
N LEU A 260 -0.96 1.43 -17.02
CA LEU A 260 0.00 2.10 -16.15
C LEU A 260 1.11 1.11 -15.76
N VAL A 261 2.36 1.51 -15.93
CA VAL A 261 3.53 0.69 -15.55
C VAL A 261 4.34 1.40 -14.48
N VAL A 262 4.47 0.75 -13.34
CA VAL A 262 5.21 1.23 -12.17
C VAL A 262 6.39 0.30 -11.90
N GLY A 263 7.61 0.85 -11.89
CA GLY A 263 8.83 0.13 -11.54
C GLY A 263 9.34 0.52 -10.16
N PHE A 264 10.14 -0.36 -9.56
CA PHE A 264 10.93 -0.08 -8.36
C PHE A 264 12.40 -0.05 -8.71
N ALA A 265 13.14 0.95 -8.21
CA ALA A 265 14.58 1.07 -8.34
C ALA A 265 15.23 1.17 -6.96
N ALA A 266 16.21 0.32 -6.72
CA ALA A 266 17.04 0.33 -5.50
C ALA A 266 18.37 0.97 -5.84
N GLU A 267 18.61 2.17 -5.34
CA GLU A 267 19.78 2.97 -5.69
C GLU A 267 20.68 3.18 -4.47
N THR A 268 21.98 3.31 -4.73
CA THR A 268 22.98 3.64 -3.71
C THR A 268 23.57 5.03 -3.88
N THR A 269 23.48 5.60 -5.10
CA THR A 269 24.01 6.92 -5.47
C THR A 269 23.12 7.54 -6.54
N ALA A 270 23.13 8.88 -6.66
CA ALA A 270 22.44 9.64 -7.72
C ALA A 270 20.97 9.18 -7.98
N LEU A 271 20.21 8.93 -6.91
CA LEU A 271 18.89 8.29 -6.92
C LEU A 271 17.91 8.91 -7.94
N VAL A 272 17.86 10.24 -8.00
CA VAL A 272 16.92 10.92 -8.92
C VAL A 272 17.39 10.80 -10.37
N GLU A 273 18.66 10.98 -10.63
CA GLU A 273 19.23 10.92 -11.99
C GLU A 273 19.11 9.51 -12.57
N ASN A 274 19.54 8.50 -11.80
CA ASN A 274 19.46 7.10 -12.21
C ASN A 274 18.00 6.67 -12.39
N GLY A 275 17.13 7.00 -11.44
CA GLY A 275 15.72 6.65 -11.51
C GLY A 275 15.00 7.32 -12.70
N MET A 276 15.32 8.56 -13.05
CA MET A 276 14.80 9.23 -14.25
C MET A 276 15.34 8.63 -15.56
N ALA A 277 16.59 8.20 -15.58
CA ALA A 277 17.15 7.46 -16.71
C ALA A 277 16.44 6.11 -16.90
N GLU A 278 16.22 5.37 -15.82
CA GLU A 278 15.46 4.10 -15.84
C GLU A 278 14.00 4.30 -16.29
N LEU A 279 13.32 5.33 -15.81
CA LEU A 279 11.95 5.67 -16.22
C LEU A 279 11.85 5.85 -17.73
N LYS A 280 12.76 6.61 -18.34
CA LYS A 280 12.80 6.82 -19.79
C LYS A 280 13.18 5.54 -20.54
N LYS A 281 14.27 4.87 -20.12
CA LYS A 281 14.81 3.67 -20.78
C LYS A 281 13.80 2.53 -20.80
N LYS A 282 13.01 2.39 -19.75
CA LYS A 282 12.03 1.31 -19.58
C LYS A 282 10.62 1.71 -20.00
N ASN A 283 10.42 2.96 -20.42
CA ASN A 283 9.10 3.51 -20.77
C ASN A 283 8.07 3.28 -19.65
N ALA A 284 8.49 3.39 -18.38
CA ALA A 284 7.61 3.31 -17.25
C ALA A 284 6.87 4.64 -17.04
N ASP A 285 5.70 4.62 -16.38
CA ASP A 285 4.95 5.83 -16.02
C ASP A 285 5.40 6.38 -14.67
N LEU A 286 5.80 5.48 -13.75
CA LEU A 286 6.32 5.81 -12.43
C LEU A 286 7.53 4.93 -12.11
N ILE A 287 8.52 5.52 -11.45
CA ILE A 287 9.57 4.78 -10.75
C ILE A 287 9.49 5.16 -9.26
N VAL A 288 9.43 4.14 -8.43
CA VAL A 288 9.53 4.25 -6.96
C VAL A 288 10.98 3.94 -6.59
N ALA A 289 11.77 4.99 -6.44
CA ALA A 289 13.19 4.87 -6.13
C ALA A 289 13.41 4.89 -4.61
N ASN A 290 14.17 3.93 -4.09
CA ASN A 290 14.56 3.88 -2.69
C ASN A 290 16.08 3.80 -2.52
N ASP A 291 16.59 4.55 -1.54
CA ASP A 291 17.98 4.50 -1.13
C ASP A 291 18.16 3.35 -0.14
N VAL A 292 18.79 2.27 -0.60
CA VAL A 292 19.00 1.06 0.21
C VAL A 292 20.17 1.19 1.20
N THR A 293 20.93 2.27 1.15
CA THR A 293 22.04 2.53 2.09
C THR A 293 21.55 3.13 3.41
N LYS A 294 20.35 3.74 3.42
CA LYS A 294 19.81 4.38 4.62
C LYS A 294 19.31 3.38 5.64
N VAL A 295 19.63 3.60 6.90
CA VAL A 295 19.20 2.78 8.03
C VAL A 295 17.68 2.73 8.11
N GLY A 296 17.11 1.50 8.05
CA GLY A 296 15.67 1.27 8.08
C GLY A 296 14.95 1.48 6.74
N SER A 297 15.72 1.71 5.65
CA SER A 297 15.25 1.65 4.27
C SER A 297 15.99 0.52 3.57
N GLY A 298 15.31 -0.42 2.98
CA GLY A 298 15.97 -1.49 2.23
C GLY A 298 15.30 -2.84 2.39
N PHE A 299 16.03 -3.87 1.95
CA PHE A 299 15.54 -5.24 1.95
C PHE A 299 15.36 -5.77 3.38
N GLY A 300 14.17 -6.32 3.68
CA GLY A 300 13.86 -6.89 5.00
C GLY A 300 13.33 -5.89 6.05
N ALA A 301 13.62 -4.59 5.96
CA ALA A 301 13.09 -3.58 6.88
C ALA A 301 11.57 -3.44 6.80
N ASP A 302 10.94 -3.01 7.89
CA ASP A 302 9.49 -2.76 7.94
C ASP A 302 9.10 -1.34 7.49
N THR A 303 10.09 -0.45 7.41
CA THR A 303 9.95 0.93 6.92
C THR A 303 10.63 1.11 5.58
N ASN A 304 10.27 2.19 4.88
CA ASN A 304 10.96 2.64 3.68
C ASN A 304 10.86 4.17 3.53
N GLN A 305 11.85 4.77 2.89
CA GLN A 305 11.82 6.13 2.40
C GLN A 305 11.96 6.08 0.88
N VAL A 306 10.96 6.54 0.16
CA VAL A 306 10.92 6.45 -1.30
C VAL A 306 10.82 7.82 -1.94
N THR A 307 11.35 7.94 -3.15
CA THR A 307 11.16 9.09 -4.04
C THR A 307 10.36 8.62 -5.25
N ILE A 308 9.26 9.28 -5.52
CA ILE A 308 8.42 9.02 -6.68
C ILE A 308 8.92 9.86 -7.85
N LEU A 309 9.19 9.19 -8.96
CA LEU A 309 9.67 9.78 -10.20
C LEU A 309 8.65 9.54 -11.30
N ALA A 310 8.32 10.59 -12.05
CA ALA A 310 7.44 10.56 -13.20
C ALA A 310 7.91 11.62 -14.22
N ALA A 311 7.60 11.42 -15.49
CA ALA A 311 8.03 12.36 -16.54
C ALA A 311 7.31 13.72 -16.50
N ASP A 312 6.10 13.74 -15.94
CA ASP A 312 5.17 14.88 -15.87
C ASP A 312 5.18 15.63 -14.52
N GLN A 313 6.06 15.24 -13.60
CA GLN A 313 6.10 15.80 -12.25
C GLN A 313 7.54 15.99 -11.76
N THR A 314 7.73 16.95 -10.85
CA THR A 314 8.97 17.05 -10.08
C THR A 314 9.10 15.86 -9.14
N PRO A 315 10.33 15.34 -8.92
CA PRO A 315 10.58 14.26 -7.98
C PRO A 315 10.00 14.55 -6.59
N GLN A 316 9.24 13.61 -6.04
CA GLN A 316 8.61 13.74 -4.73
C GLN A 316 9.21 12.74 -3.75
N THR A 317 9.98 13.21 -2.78
CA THR A 317 10.48 12.36 -1.69
C THR A 317 9.45 12.31 -0.57
N TRP A 318 9.03 11.08 -0.24
CA TRP A 318 8.15 10.85 0.90
C TRP A 318 8.96 10.71 2.19
N PRO A 319 8.38 11.06 3.35
CA PRO A 319 9.05 10.80 4.63
C PRO A 319 9.25 9.30 4.84
N LYS A 320 10.07 8.93 5.82
CA LYS A 320 10.21 7.53 6.22
C LYS A 320 8.88 7.02 6.78
N LEU A 321 8.30 6.01 6.13
CA LEU A 321 6.99 5.45 6.43
C LEU A 321 7.09 3.94 6.60
N SER A 322 6.09 3.33 7.22
CA SER A 322 5.92 1.87 7.16
C SER A 322 5.65 1.43 5.71
N LYS A 323 6.05 0.21 5.34
CA LYS A 323 5.77 -0.32 3.99
C LYS A 323 4.28 -0.34 3.67
N ALA A 324 3.43 -0.58 4.66
CA ALA A 324 1.97 -0.49 4.50
C ALA A 324 1.50 0.94 4.18
N ALA A 325 2.08 1.97 4.82
CA ALA A 325 1.76 3.36 4.54
C ALA A 325 2.27 3.81 3.15
N VAL A 326 3.49 3.38 2.76
CA VAL A 326 4.00 3.59 1.39
C VAL A 326 3.07 2.95 0.36
N ALA A 327 2.65 1.71 0.60
CA ALA A 327 1.75 0.97 -0.28
C ALA A 327 0.40 1.68 -0.46
N LYS A 328 -0.24 2.11 0.63
CA LYS A 328 -1.50 2.87 0.59
C LYS A 328 -1.35 4.15 -0.25
N ARG A 329 -0.27 4.89 -0.04
CA ARG A 329 0.00 6.15 -0.74
C ARG A 329 0.27 5.94 -2.23
N LEU A 330 1.03 4.88 -2.57
CA LEU A 330 1.29 4.50 -3.97
C LEU A 330 0.02 4.06 -4.68
N VAL A 331 -0.81 3.25 -4.04
CA VAL A 331 -2.09 2.76 -4.59
C VAL A 331 -3.06 3.93 -4.83
N ALA A 332 -3.12 4.91 -3.93
CA ALA A 332 -3.89 6.13 -4.14
C ALA A 332 -3.42 6.92 -5.38
N LEU A 333 -2.10 7.05 -5.55
CA LEU A 333 -1.51 7.71 -6.73
C LEU A 333 -1.82 6.93 -8.02
N ILE A 334 -1.77 5.60 -7.99
CA ILE A 334 -2.17 4.73 -9.12
C ILE A 334 -3.65 4.96 -9.46
N GLY A 335 -4.53 4.99 -8.47
CA GLY A 335 -5.96 5.26 -8.67
C GLY A 335 -6.23 6.61 -9.33
N GLN A 336 -5.56 7.67 -8.88
CA GLN A 336 -5.65 9.00 -9.50
C GLN A 336 -5.22 8.99 -10.97
N ARG A 337 -4.11 8.31 -11.30
CA ARG A 337 -3.60 8.23 -12.67
C ARG A 337 -4.50 7.38 -13.59
N LEU A 338 -5.10 6.33 -13.08
CA LEU A 338 -6.07 5.52 -13.82
C LEU A 338 -7.40 6.26 -14.03
N GLY A 339 -7.89 7.02 -13.05
CA GLY A 339 -9.08 7.87 -13.14
C GLY A 339 -8.91 9.05 -14.13
N GLY A 340 -7.73 9.68 -14.15
CA GLY A 340 -7.40 10.77 -15.09
C GLY A 340 -7.32 10.34 -16.56
N LYS A 341 -6.93 9.11 -16.83
CA LYS A 341 -6.87 8.56 -18.21
C LYS A 341 -8.25 8.32 -18.84
N THR A 342 -9.30 8.15 -18.04
CA THR A 342 -10.69 7.93 -18.54
C THR A 342 -11.40 9.22 -19.00
N ASN A 343 -10.97 10.40 -18.52
CA ASN A 343 -11.60 11.69 -18.87
C ASN A 343 -11.02 12.35 -20.12
N GLY A 344 -9.98 11.79 -20.74
CA GLY A 344 -9.33 12.34 -21.94
C GLY A 344 -9.90 11.88 -23.28
N GLY A 345 -10.90 10.98 -23.30
CA GLY A 345 -11.34 10.24 -24.48
C GLY A 345 -12.65 10.70 -25.14
N THR A 346 -13.28 11.81 -24.77
CA THR A 346 -14.52 12.27 -25.41
C THR A 346 -14.57 13.78 -25.56
N ARG A 347 -13.77 14.31 -26.49
CA ARG A 347 -14.02 15.58 -27.19
C ARG A 347 -13.65 15.39 -28.65
N SER A 348 -14.52 14.78 -29.45
CA SER A 348 -14.56 14.99 -30.87
C SER A 348 -15.90 15.63 -31.20
N SER A 349 -15.85 16.92 -31.43
CA SER A 349 -16.43 17.68 -32.52
C SER A 349 -17.69 17.11 -33.18
N HIS A 350 -18.80 17.78 -32.97
CA HIS A 350 -19.79 17.96 -34.02
C HIS A 350 -19.84 19.47 -34.30
N SER A 351 -19.35 19.84 -35.45
CA SER A 351 -19.72 21.03 -36.22
C SER A 351 -20.21 20.56 -37.55
#